data_5f6515073ec812aa94383cdc966f0fc3
#
_entry.id   5f6515073ec812aa94383cdc966f0fc3
#
_cell.length_a   1.000
_cell.length_b   1.000
_cell.length_c   1.000
_cell.angle_alpha   90.00
_cell.angle_beta   90.00
_cell.angle_gamma   90.00
#
_symmetry.space_group_name_H-M   'P 1'
#
loop_
_entity.id
_entity.type
_entity.pdbx_description
1 polymer ?
#
loop_
_entity_poly.entity_id
_entity_poly.type
_entity_poly.pdbx_seq_one_letter_code
_entity_poly.pdbx_strand_id
1 'polypeptide(L)'
;MKIGKGLNFSQLKNIFSGIFSGRLVFWIAMSIVFLSLIILLFVYIYPLSNQYRISHKALEDLSVALEKYALKKNIYNNTWIESKKLEKDLYEEEIGKCRSFLKGRDDLLETLFVIGDTEKGFTKIEDEALWKNEYVKRTSALLAKIRAHNIAISEGVLPFQSWGYDIPVWDTILPVQKNFWIIEALVHVATNTTGITRIKEIRFREVSSSYDSSFAHLYTVVPVTLAVELRADCIEFLLYEILRSDIPFVIEGISIVSTDKNLNPGSPGEDENILIRDTNHSVSYPVIGVTIDAYVIDYKT
;
A
#
# COMPACT_ATOMS: atom_id res chain seq x y z
N MET A 1 -21.60 -73.50 -2.72
CA MET A 1 -20.66 -73.05 -1.72
C MET A 1 -21.09 -71.64 -1.25
N LYS A 2 -21.62 -71.50 -0.01
CA LYS A 2 -22.19 -70.27 0.54
C LYS A 2 -21.07 -69.47 1.20
N ILE A 3 -20.85 -68.26 0.79
CA ILE A 3 -20.18 -67.29 1.61
C ILE A 3 -20.81 -65.92 1.34
N GLY A 4 -21.54 -65.42 2.29
CA GLY A 4 -22.04 -64.06 2.29
C GLY A 4 -22.48 -63.68 3.68
N LYS A 5 -21.55 -63.43 4.61
CA LYS A 5 -21.88 -62.72 5.86
C LYS A 5 -21.85 -61.21 5.57
N GLY A 6 -23.05 -60.65 5.38
CA GLY A 6 -23.25 -59.21 5.37
C GLY A 6 -22.80 -58.59 6.68
N LEU A 7 -21.82 -57.73 6.60
CA LEU A 7 -21.43 -56.88 7.71
C LEU A 7 -22.62 -55.98 8.10
N ASN A 8 -23.08 -56.17 9.32
CA ASN A 8 -24.27 -55.50 9.85
C ASN A 8 -23.93 -54.03 10.09
N PHE A 9 -24.58 -53.15 9.37
CA PHE A 9 -24.38 -51.69 9.40
C PHE A 9 -24.54 -51.08 10.79
N SER A 10 -25.28 -51.77 11.71
CA SER A 10 -25.43 -51.37 13.11
C SER A 10 -24.16 -51.60 13.96
N GLN A 11 -23.32 -52.55 13.62
CA GLN A 11 -22.04 -52.80 14.31
C GLN A 11 -20.98 -51.74 13.91
N LEU A 12 -20.99 -51.33 12.65
CA LEU A 12 -20.14 -50.23 12.20
C LEU A 12 -20.50 -48.92 12.90
N LYS A 13 -21.78 -48.61 13.12
CA LYS A 13 -22.23 -47.40 13.82
C LYS A 13 -21.78 -47.38 15.29
N ASN A 14 -21.74 -48.52 15.99
CA ASN A 14 -21.31 -48.60 17.36
C ASN A 14 -19.76 -48.56 17.52
N ILE A 15 -19.01 -49.03 16.56
CA ILE A 15 -17.55 -48.90 16.52
C ILE A 15 -17.16 -47.42 16.29
N PHE A 16 -17.90 -46.71 15.41
CA PHE A 16 -17.67 -45.29 15.16
C PHE A 16 -18.05 -44.40 16.34
N SER A 17 -19.08 -44.69 17.13
CA SER A 17 -19.51 -43.87 18.26
C SER A 17 -18.58 -43.97 19.48
N GLY A 18 -17.85 -45.08 19.64
CA GLY A 18 -16.90 -45.27 20.75
C GLY A 18 -15.52 -44.65 20.56
N ILE A 19 -15.16 -44.33 19.32
CA ILE A 19 -13.83 -43.76 18.96
C ILE A 19 -13.83 -42.24 19.05
N PHE A 20 -14.98 -41.60 19.14
CA PHE A 20 -15.09 -40.13 19.18
C PHE A 20 -15.12 -39.58 20.61
N SER A 21 -14.12 -39.86 21.42
CA SER A 21 -13.84 -38.97 22.57
C SER A 21 -13.36 -37.64 21.97
N GLY A 22 -13.93 -36.52 22.42
CA GLY A 22 -13.72 -35.18 21.82
C GLY A 22 -12.24 -34.78 21.57
N ARG A 23 -11.31 -35.44 22.27
CA ARG A 23 -9.87 -35.32 22.06
C ARG A 23 -9.39 -35.94 20.74
N LEU A 24 -9.92 -37.08 20.35
CA LEU A 24 -9.53 -37.81 19.14
C LEU A 24 -10.05 -37.08 17.88
N VAL A 25 -11.29 -36.55 17.95
CA VAL A 25 -11.88 -35.71 16.89
C VAL A 25 -11.03 -34.47 16.65
N PHE A 26 -10.58 -33.82 17.72
CA PHE A 26 -9.70 -32.63 17.63
C PHE A 26 -8.38 -32.98 16.92
N TRP A 27 -7.72 -34.09 17.27
CA TRP A 27 -6.47 -34.49 16.64
C TRP A 27 -6.63 -34.88 15.17
N ILE A 28 -7.75 -35.54 14.83
CA ILE A 28 -8.08 -35.88 13.43
C ILE A 28 -8.36 -34.59 12.62
N ALA A 29 -9.14 -33.65 13.16
CA ALA A 29 -9.41 -32.38 12.51
C ALA A 29 -8.12 -31.56 12.29
N MET A 30 -7.26 -31.48 13.32
CA MET A 30 -5.95 -30.84 13.19
C MET A 30 -5.06 -31.52 12.14
N SER A 31 -5.07 -32.86 12.07
CA SER A 31 -4.29 -33.59 11.07
C SER A 31 -4.81 -33.31 9.66
N ILE A 32 -6.12 -33.20 9.46
CA ILE A 32 -6.73 -32.89 8.16
C ILE A 32 -6.37 -31.46 7.73
N VAL A 33 -6.45 -30.48 8.66
CA VAL A 33 -6.05 -29.09 8.40
C VAL A 33 -4.56 -29.04 8.05
N PHE A 34 -3.70 -29.71 8.81
CA PHE A 34 -2.27 -29.74 8.54
C PHE A 34 -1.94 -30.41 7.20
N LEU A 35 -2.63 -31.50 6.86
CA LEU A 35 -2.48 -32.19 5.58
C LEU A 35 -2.95 -31.30 4.40
N SER A 36 -4.08 -30.59 4.57
CA SER A 36 -4.58 -29.66 3.55
C SER A 36 -3.61 -28.51 3.32
N LEU A 37 -2.99 -28.00 4.37
CA LEU A 37 -2.00 -26.93 4.32
C LEU A 37 -0.72 -27.39 3.58
N ILE A 38 -0.27 -28.64 3.83
CA ILE A 38 0.84 -29.26 3.11
C ILE A 38 0.51 -29.43 1.62
N ILE A 39 -0.68 -29.90 1.29
CA ILE A 39 -1.11 -30.07 -0.10
C ILE A 39 -1.16 -28.71 -0.81
N LEU A 40 -1.69 -27.68 -0.14
CA LEU A 40 -1.77 -26.33 -0.67
C LEU A 40 -0.38 -25.73 -0.91
N LEU A 41 0.55 -25.96 0.02
CA LEU A 41 1.96 -25.61 -0.09
C LEU A 41 2.63 -26.29 -1.29
N PHE A 42 2.36 -27.59 -1.49
CA PHE A 42 2.88 -28.33 -2.65
C PHE A 42 2.26 -27.86 -3.97
N VAL A 43 0.96 -27.60 -4.01
CA VAL A 43 0.25 -27.15 -5.21
C VAL A 43 0.71 -25.75 -5.65
N TYR A 44 1.05 -24.87 -4.71
CA TYR A 44 1.50 -23.50 -5.03
C TYR A 44 3.02 -23.40 -5.19
N ILE A 45 3.80 -23.99 -4.29
CA ILE A 45 5.27 -23.84 -4.32
C ILE A 45 5.91 -24.70 -5.39
N TYR A 46 5.38 -25.88 -5.65
CA TYR A 46 5.99 -26.77 -6.64
C TYR A 46 5.97 -26.20 -8.07
N PRO A 47 4.84 -25.66 -8.60
CA PRO A 47 4.86 -25.07 -9.94
C PRO A 47 5.72 -23.79 -9.99
N LEU A 48 5.71 -22.96 -8.90
CA LEU A 48 6.54 -21.76 -8.83
C LEU A 48 8.03 -22.10 -8.84
N SER A 49 8.43 -23.09 -8.05
CA SER A 49 9.81 -23.61 -8.00
C SER A 49 10.25 -24.18 -9.36
N ASN A 50 9.32 -24.86 -10.05
CA ASN A 50 9.64 -25.43 -11.36
C ASN A 50 9.77 -24.34 -12.44
N GLN A 51 8.92 -23.32 -12.42
CA GLN A 51 9.05 -22.14 -13.28
C GLN A 51 10.35 -21.38 -13.01
N TYR A 52 10.70 -21.18 -11.73
CA TYR A 52 11.95 -20.54 -11.34
C TYR A 52 13.16 -21.34 -11.85
N ARG A 53 13.13 -22.68 -11.72
CA ARG A 53 14.21 -23.56 -12.19
C ARG A 53 14.34 -23.56 -13.71
N ILE A 54 13.22 -23.50 -14.44
CA ILE A 54 13.22 -23.40 -15.90
C ILE A 54 13.80 -22.06 -16.34
N SER A 55 13.38 -20.96 -15.71
CA SER A 55 13.87 -19.62 -16.02
C SER A 55 15.35 -19.46 -15.68
N HIS A 56 15.79 -20.02 -14.54
CA HIS A 56 17.19 -20.00 -14.14
C HIS A 56 18.06 -20.81 -15.11
N LYS A 57 17.59 -21.98 -15.53
CA LYS A 57 18.30 -22.81 -16.52
C LYS A 57 18.36 -22.13 -17.88
N ALA A 58 17.28 -21.46 -18.31
CA ALA A 58 17.28 -20.69 -19.54
C ALA A 58 18.25 -19.50 -19.50
N LEU A 59 18.37 -18.83 -18.35
CA LEU A 59 19.37 -17.78 -18.11
C LEU A 59 20.81 -18.32 -18.13
N GLU A 60 21.03 -19.48 -17.52
CA GLU A 60 22.34 -20.14 -17.48
C GLU A 60 22.75 -20.62 -18.87
N ASP A 61 21.84 -21.23 -19.63
CA ASP A 61 22.06 -21.64 -21.02
C ASP A 61 22.33 -20.42 -21.92
N LEU A 62 21.65 -19.29 -21.68
CA LEU A 62 21.89 -18.02 -22.39
C LEU A 62 23.24 -17.43 -22.03
N SER A 63 23.65 -17.50 -20.76
CA SER A 63 24.94 -17.04 -20.26
C SER A 63 26.09 -17.85 -20.88
N VAL A 64 25.96 -19.18 -20.89
CA VAL A 64 26.95 -20.09 -21.51
C VAL A 64 27.01 -19.88 -23.03
N ALA A 65 25.86 -19.65 -23.67
CA ALA A 65 25.84 -19.32 -25.09
C ALA A 65 26.53 -17.97 -25.36
N LEU A 66 26.29 -16.95 -24.55
CA LEU A 66 26.97 -15.64 -24.64
C LEU A 66 28.51 -15.79 -24.43
N GLU A 67 28.91 -16.55 -23.43
CA GLU A 67 30.35 -16.83 -23.17
C GLU A 67 31.00 -17.54 -24.32
N LYS A 68 30.35 -18.55 -24.92
CA LYS A 68 30.80 -19.26 -26.11
C LYS A 68 30.90 -18.36 -27.34
N TYR A 69 30.03 -17.37 -27.46
CA TYR A 69 30.09 -16.34 -28.50
C TYR A 69 31.19 -15.31 -28.23
N ALA A 70 31.40 -14.90 -26.96
CA ALA A 70 32.48 -13.98 -26.57
C ALA A 70 33.88 -14.58 -26.79
N LEU A 71 34.04 -15.88 -26.61
CA LEU A 71 35.30 -16.60 -26.83
C LEU A 71 35.59 -16.87 -28.32
N LYS A 72 34.59 -16.81 -29.19
CA LYS A 72 34.79 -16.89 -30.65
C LYS A 72 35.18 -15.53 -31.21
N LYS A 73 36.45 -15.29 -31.22
CA LYS A 73 37.16 -14.02 -31.55
C LYS A 73 36.89 -13.41 -32.93
N ASN A 74 36.02 -13.91 -33.77
CA ASN A 74 35.72 -13.35 -35.11
C ASN A 74 34.41 -13.86 -35.70
N ILE A 75 33.25 -13.51 -35.13
CA ILE A 75 31.98 -13.61 -35.85
C ILE A 75 31.14 -12.37 -35.59
N TYR A 76 31.54 -11.25 -36.12
CA TYR A 76 30.62 -10.19 -36.47
C TYR A 76 29.90 -10.61 -37.76
N ASN A 77 29.02 -11.60 -37.66
CA ASN A 77 28.16 -12.00 -38.75
C ASN A 77 26.98 -11.00 -38.80
N ASN A 78 26.53 -10.65 -40.00
CA ASN A 78 25.35 -9.76 -40.18
C ASN A 78 24.14 -10.22 -39.36
N THR A 79 23.94 -11.53 -39.24
CA THR A 79 22.90 -12.12 -38.38
C THR A 79 23.03 -11.75 -36.90
N TRP A 80 24.25 -11.65 -36.36
CA TRP A 80 24.48 -11.23 -34.97
C TRP A 80 24.17 -9.73 -34.78
N ILE A 81 24.59 -8.92 -35.79
CA ILE A 81 24.28 -7.47 -35.79
C ILE A 81 22.76 -7.23 -35.85
N GLU A 82 22.07 -7.99 -36.69
CA GLU A 82 20.62 -7.93 -36.80
C GLU A 82 19.92 -8.37 -35.52
N SER A 83 20.37 -9.47 -34.87
CA SER A 83 19.85 -9.91 -33.57
C SER A 83 20.06 -8.86 -32.48
N LYS A 84 21.24 -8.22 -32.42
CA LYS A 84 21.52 -7.17 -31.44
C LYS A 84 20.72 -5.90 -31.73
N LYS A 85 20.46 -5.61 -32.98
CA LYS A 85 19.58 -4.50 -33.35
C LYS A 85 18.14 -4.75 -32.92
N LEU A 86 17.65 -5.95 -33.16
CA LEU A 86 16.29 -6.36 -32.73
C LEU A 86 16.16 -6.38 -31.20
N GLU A 87 17.18 -6.85 -30.48
CA GLU A 87 17.23 -6.79 -29.02
C GLU A 87 17.23 -5.33 -28.50
N LYS A 88 17.99 -4.46 -29.14
CA LYS A 88 18.00 -3.02 -28.84
C LYS A 88 16.63 -2.38 -29.07
N ASP A 89 16.02 -2.64 -30.22
CA ASP A 89 14.71 -2.11 -30.57
C ASP A 89 13.64 -2.56 -29.56
N LEU A 90 13.72 -3.83 -29.08
CA LEU A 90 12.84 -4.35 -28.05
C LEU A 90 13.05 -3.63 -26.70
N TYR A 91 14.31 -3.41 -26.29
CA TYR A 91 14.59 -2.64 -25.07
C TYR A 91 14.14 -1.18 -25.20
N GLU A 92 14.31 -0.56 -26.35
CA GLU A 92 13.83 0.82 -26.60
C GLU A 92 12.31 0.89 -26.51
N GLU A 93 11.59 -0.11 -27.02
CA GLU A 93 10.14 -0.22 -26.87
C GLU A 93 9.71 -0.36 -25.41
N GLU A 94 10.36 -1.27 -24.65
CA GLU A 94 10.07 -1.46 -23.22
C GLU A 94 10.40 -0.22 -22.40
N ILE A 95 11.52 0.44 -22.67
CA ILE A 95 11.88 1.72 -22.05
C ILE A 95 10.82 2.78 -22.38
N GLY A 96 10.35 2.82 -23.63
CA GLY A 96 9.29 3.71 -24.05
C GLY A 96 7.98 3.48 -23.29
N LYS A 97 7.58 2.22 -23.10
CA LYS A 97 6.41 1.85 -22.29
C LYS A 97 6.57 2.28 -20.82
N CYS A 98 7.74 2.00 -20.22
CA CYS A 98 8.05 2.45 -18.88
C CYS A 98 7.99 3.97 -18.74
N ARG A 99 8.59 4.71 -19.67
CA ARG A 99 8.56 6.17 -19.67
C ARG A 99 7.13 6.71 -19.78
N SER A 100 6.31 6.17 -20.70
CA SER A 100 4.91 6.61 -20.85
C SER A 100 4.09 6.31 -19.60
N PHE A 101 4.32 5.17 -18.95
CA PHE A 101 3.69 4.82 -17.67
C PHE A 101 4.10 5.78 -16.56
N LEU A 102 5.40 6.04 -16.41
CA LEU A 102 5.92 6.98 -15.41
C LEU A 102 5.39 8.40 -15.67
N LYS A 103 5.42 8.85 -16.92
CA LYS A 103 4.88 10.17 -17.28
C LYS A 103 3.40 10.30 -16.92
N GLY A 104 2.58 9.29 -17.19
CA GLY A 104 1.16 9.32 -16.81
C GLY A 104 0.95 9.46 -15.30
N ARG A 105 1.89 8.95 -14.49
CA ARG A 105 1.87 9.11 -13.02
C ARG A 105 2.34 10.49 -12.57
N ASP A 106 3.36 11.05 -13.23
CA ASP A 106 3.88 12.39 -12.92
C ASP A 106 2.90 13.48 -13.32
N ASP A 107 2.17 13.28 -14.42
CA ASP A 107 1.13 14.21 -14.86
C ASP A 107 0.11 14.52 -13.74
N LEU A 108 -0.13 13.58 -12.81
CA LEU A 108 -1.00 13.80 -11.65
C LEU A 108 -0.41 14.83 -10.68
N LEU A 109 0.90 14.77 -10.40
CA LEU A 109 1.56 15.70 -9.49
C LEU A 109 1.83 17.06 -10.14
N GLU A 110 2.00 17.10 -11.46
CA GLU A 110 2.26 18.31 -12.23
C GLU A 110 0.99 18.99 -12.75
N THR A 111 -0.18 18.36 -12.55
CA THR A 111 -1.45 18.93 -12.98
C THR A 111 -1.72 20.26 -12.29
N LEU A 112 -1.72 21.34 -13.06
CA LEU A 112 -2.08 22.66 -12.55
C LEU A 112 -3.57 22.71 -12.19
N PHE A 113 -3.93 23.53 -11.20
CA PHE A 113 -5.32 23.78 -10.91
C PHE A 113 -6.04 24.31 -12.14
N VAL A 114 -7.25 23.81 -12.34
CA VAL A 114 -8.12 24.24 -13.42
C VAL A 114 -9.35 24.91 -12.83
N ILE A 115 -9.79 25.98 -13.48
CA ILE A 115 -11.08 26.62 -13.23
C ILE A 115 -11.94 26.35 -14.47
N GLY A 116 -13.16 25.93 -14.26
CA GLY A 116 -14.07 25.74 -15.38
C GLY A 116 -15.41 25.21 -14.93
N ASP A 117 -16.40 25.45 -15.77
CA ASP A 117 -17.73 24.85 -15.66
C ASP A 117 -17.82 23.75 -16.72
N THR A 118 -18.55 22.68 -16.40
CA THR A 118 -18.75 21.53 -17.29
C THR A 118 -19.24 21.93 -18.70
N GLU A 119 -19.85 23.11 -18.82
CA GLU A 119 -20.36 23.63 -20.09
C GLU A 119 -19.34 24.47 -20.90
N LYS A 120 -18.32 25.05 -20.25
CA LYS A 120 -17.34 25.98 -20.90
C LYS A 120 -15.94 25.43 -21.03
N GLY A 121 -15.72 24.19 -20.57
CA GLY A 121 -14.41 23.57 -20.56
C GLY A 121 -13.53 24.00 -19.38
N PHE A 122 -12.47 23.25 -19.15
CA PHE A 122 -11.51 23.51 -18.06
C PHE A 122 -10.35 24.35 -18.59
N THR A 123 -10.07 25.47 -17.91
CA THR A 123 -8.93 26.34 -18.23
C THR A 123 -7.89 26.24 -17.12
N LYS A 124 -6.64 26.00 -17.50
CA LYS A 124 -5.51 26.01 -16.53
C LYS A 124 -5.37 27.43 -15.97
N ILE A 125 -5.06 27.52 -14.69
CA ILE A 125 -4.80 28.78 -14.03
C ILE A 125 -3.38 29.22 -14.40
N GLU A 126 -3.26 30.37 -15.07
CA GLU A 126 -1.98 30.97 -15.44
C GLU A 126 -1.66 32.21 -14.60
N ASP A 127 -2.63 32.72 -13.84
CA ASP A 127 -2.50 33.87 -12.96
C ASP A 127 -2.22 33.42 -11.52
N GLU A 128 -1.17 33.96 -10.90
CA GLU A 128 -0.70 33.59 -9.58
C GLU A 128 -1.70 33.96 -8.46
N ALA A 129 -2.41 35.09 -8.60
CA ALA A 129 -3.42 35.50 -7.63
C ALA A 129 -4.66 34.61 -7.72
N LEU A 130 -5.09 34.23 -8.93
CA LEU A 130 -6.17 33.28 -9.14
C LEU A 130 -5.78 31.90 -8.59
N TRP A 131 -4.55 31.47 -8.81
CA TRP A 131 -4.04 30.23 -8.25
C TRP A 131 -4.11 30.23 -6.72
N LYS A 132 -3.64 31.30 -6.06
CA LYS A 132 -3.72 31.46 -4.60
C LYS A 132 -5.14 31.34 -4.09
N ASN A 133 -6.11 32.02 -4.75
CA ASN A 133 -7.51 31.99 -4.36
C ASN A 133 -8.09 30.57 -4.49
N GLU A 134 -7.77 29.87 -5.58
CA GLU A 134 -8.23 28.49 -5.76
C GLU A 134 -7.58 27.54 -4.74
N TYR A 135 -6.31 27.72 -4.42
CA TYR A 135 -5.61 26.98 -3.38
C TYR A 135 -6.31 27.14 -2.02
N VAL A 136 -6.59 28.36 -1.60
CA VAL A 136 -7.29 28.63 -0.32
C VAL A 136 -8.69 28.00 -0.31
N LYS A 137 -9.40 28.09 -1.43
CA LYS A 137 -10.72 27.47 -1.59
C LYS A 137 -10.64 25.94 -1.47
N ARG A 138 -9.69 25.31 -2.13
CA ARG A 138 -9.49 23.84 -2.08
C ARG A 138 -9.02 23.36 -0.72
N THR A 139 -8.11 24.07 -0.05
CA THR A 139 -7.71 23.74 1.31
C THR A 139 -8.88 23.82 2.29
N SER A 140 -9.73 24.83 2.15
CA SER A 140 -10.95 24.98 2.96
C SER A 140 -11.96 23.85 2.69
N ALA A 141 -12.15 23.48 1.43
CA ALA A 141 -13.02 22.38 1.02
C ALA A 141 -12.50 21.05 1.58
N LEU A 142 -11.17 20.82 1.55
CA LEU A 142 -10.56 19.61 2.09
C LEU A 142 -10.76 19.49 3.61
N LEU A 143 -10.60 20.59 4.36
CA LEU A 143 -10.90 20.64 5.78
C LEU A 143 -12.38 20.38 6.07
N ALA A 144 -13.28 20.94 5.25
CA ALA A 144 -14.72 20.69 5.36
C ALA A 144 -15.06 19.21 5.11
N LYS A 145 -14.40 18.58 4.13
CA LYS A 145 -14.54 17.14 3.84
C LYS A 145 -14.14 16.27 5.04
N ILE A 146 -13.00 16.55 5.67
CA ILE A 146 -12.54 15.82 6.87
C ILE A 146 -13.60 15.92 7.98
N ARG A 147 -14.11 17.13 8.25
CA ARG A 147 -15.15 17.36 9.27
C ARG A 147 -16.45 16.63 8.95
N ALA A 148 -16.86 16.61 7.68
CA ALA A 148 -18.06 15.91 7.24
C ALA A 148 -18.00 14.39 7.48
N HIS A 149 -16.78 13.81 7.50
CA HIS A 149 -16.55 12.40 7.85
C HIS A 149 -16.36 12.17 9.36
N ASN A 150 -16.62 13.19 10.20
CA ASN A 150 -16.43 13.13 11.65
C ASN A 150 -15.01 12.75 12.10
N ILE A 151 -14.01 13.05 11.28
CA ILE A 151 -12.62 12.82 11.61
C ILE A 151 -12.10 14.05 12.36
N ALA A 152 -11.62 13.86 13.59
CA ALA A 152 -11.05 14.94 14.39
C ALA A 152 -9.72 15.40 13.78
N ILE A 153 -9.53 16.72 13.68
CA ILE A 153 -8.29 17.34 13.22
C ILE A 153 -8.01 18.57 14.05
N SER A 154 -6.79 18.74 14.48
CA SER A 154 -6.33 19.97 15.19
C SER A 154 -5.84 21.00 14.18
N GLU A 155 -5.77 22.25 14.58
CA GLU A 155 -5.18 23.30 13.76
C GLU A 155 -3.68 23.02 13.53
N GLY A 156 -3.20 23.29 12.31
CA GLY A 156 -1.80 23.09 11.95
C GLY A 156 -1.38 21.65 11.65
N VAL A 157 -2.29 20.66 11.73
CA VAL A 157 -2.00 19.26 11.41
C VAL A 157 -1.69 19.04 9.94
N LEU A 158 -2.33 19.81 9.05
CA LEU A 158 -2.06 19.78 7.62
C LEU A 158 -1.06 20.87 7.27
N PRO A 159 0.04 20.53 6.59
CA PRO A 159 1.14 21.47 6.29
C PRO A 159 0.79 22.37 5.09
N PHE A 160 -0.34 23.07 5.18
CA PHE A 160 -0.73 24.02 4.16
C PHE A 160 0.10 25.29 4.25
N GLN A 161 0.54 25.78 3.09
CA GLN A 161 1.27 27.03 2.99
C GLN A 161 0.30 28.21 3.12
N SER A 162 0.72 29.26 3.86
CA SER A 162 0.00 30.52 3.97
C SER A 162 0.89 31.67 3.53
N TRP A 163 0.38 32.54 2.67
CA TRP A 163 1.10 33.71 2.16
C TRP A 163 0.55 35.03 2.71
N GLY A 164 -0.48 34.99 3.56
CA GLY A 164 -1.12 36.22 4.05
C GLY A 164 -1.61 37.08 2.87
N TYR A 165 -1.05 38.28 2.73
CA TYR A 165 -1.37 39.19 1.62
C TYR A 165 -0.47 39.03 0.39
N ASP A 166 0.66 38.32 0.51
CA ASP A 166 1.62 38.18 -0.57
C ASP A 166 1.09 37.25 -1.67
N ILE A 167 1.41 37.54 -2.90
CA ILE A 167 1.12 36.70 -4.05
C ILE A 167 2.35 35.82 -4.29
N PRO A 168 2.22 34.47 -4.27
CA PRO A 168 3.33 33.59 -4.55
C PRO A 168 3.76 33.65 -6.01
N VAL A 169 5.03 33.39 -6.29
CA VAL A 169 5.57 33.28 -7.64
C VAL A 169 5.56 31.82 -8.10
N TRP A 170 5.55 31.58 -9.44
CA TRP A 170 5.46 30.24 -10.00
C TRP A 170 6.51 29.26 -9.47
N ASP A 171 7.73 29.69 -9.23
CA ASP A 171 8.79 28.85 -8.67
C ASP A 171 8.44 28.27 -7.29
N THR A 172 7.62 28.98 -6.51
CA THR A 172 7.12 28.53 -5.20
C THR A 172 5.77 27.81 -5.30
N ILE A 173 4.98 28.16 -6.28
CA ILE A 173 3.67 27.57 -6.54
C ILE A 173 3.78 26.08 -6.86
N LEU A 174 4.65 25.70 -7.80
CA LEU A 174 4.75 24.34 -8.29
C LEU A 174 5.06 23.33 -7.17
N PRO A 175 6.07 23.55 -6.31
CA PRO A 175 6.32 22.64 -5.18
C PRO A 175 5.16 22.57 -4.19
N VAL A 176 4.52 23.69 -3.89
CA VAL A 176 3.39 23.75 -2.97
C VAL A 176 2.17 23.01 -3.54
N GLN A 177 1.94 23.12 -4.84
CA GLN A 177 0.87 22.41 -5.50
C GLN A 177 1.09 20.89 -5.50
N LYS A 178 2.33 20.42 -5.75
CA LYS A 178 2.68 19.01 -5.58
C LYS A 178 2.41 18.51 -4.16
N ASN A 179 2.82 19.28 -3.17
CA ASN A 179 2.52 18.98 -1.77
C ASN A 179 1.01 18.94 -1.50
N PHE A 180 0.24 19.87 -2.09
CA PHE A 180 -1.22 19.87 -1.95
C PHE A 180 -1.84 18.57 -2.50
N TRP A 181 -1.43 18.10 -3.67
CA TRP A 181 -1.92 16.85 -4.24
C TRP A 181 -1.62 15.65 -3.34
N ILE A 182 -0.42 15.62 -2.75
CA ILE A 182 -0.03 14.56 -1.81
C ILE A 182 -0.91 14.61 -0.55
N ILE A 183 -1.14 15.80 0.01
CA ILE A 183 -2.03 15.98 1.17
C ILE A 183 -3.45 15.56 0.82
N GLU A 184 -3.96 15.99 -0.33
CA GLU A 184 -5.32 15.64 -0.79
C GLU A 184 -5.48 14.12 -0.93
N ALA A 185 -4.50 13.43 -1.51
CA ALA A 185 -4.49 11.97 -1.62
C ALA A 185 -4.50 11.29 -0.24
N LEU A 186 -3.68 11.75 0.70
CA LEU A 186 -3.65 11.20 2.07
C LEU A 186 -4.96 11.47 2.82
N VAL A 187 -5.55 12.65 2.65
CA VAL A 187 -6.87 12.95 3.21
C VAL A 187 -7.94 12.08 2.57
N HIS A 188 -7.86 11.82 1.26
CA HIS A 188 -8.79 10.92 0.59
C HIS A 188 -8.68 9.50 1.16
N VAL A 189 -7.46 8.99 1.32
CA VAL A 189 -7.19 7.71 2.01
C VAL A 189 -7.83 7.71 3.40
N ALA A 190 -7.61 8.77 4.20
CA ALA A 190 -8.17 8.87 5.55
C ALA A 190 -9.71 8.91 5.56
N THR A 191 -10.33 9.60 4.60
CA THR A 191 -11.81 9.70 4.52
C THR A 191 -12.45 8.43 3.95
N ASN A 192 -11.75 7.67 3.12
CA ASN A 192 -12.23 6.39 2.59
C ASN A 192 -12.03 5.25 3.58
N THR A 193 -11.04 5.35 4.48
CA THR A 193 -10.78 4.33 5.47
C THR A 193 -11.80 4.41 6.60
N THR A 194 -12.61 3.38 6.74
CA THR A 194 -13.54 3.26 7.88
C THR A 194 -12.76 3.12 9.19
N GLY A 195 -13.26 3.77 10.25
CA GLY A 195 -12.70 3.62 11.60
C GLY A 195 -11.57 4.59 11.95
N ILE A 196 -11.15 5.48 11.05
CA ILE A 196 -10.28 6.60 11.42
C ILE A 196 -11.08 7.59 12.25
N THR A 197 -10.57 7.91 13.45
CA THR A 197 -11.19 8.84 14.39
C THR A 197 -10.51 10.20 14.40
N ARG A 198 -9.21 10.22 14.11
CA ARG A 198 -8.42 11.45 14.13
C ARG A 198 -7.23 11.39 13.16
N ILE A 199 -6.95 12.50 12.51
CA ILE A 199 -5.66 12.75 11.86
C ILE A 199 -4.82 13.56 12.84
N LYS A 200 -3.68 12.98 13.28
CA LYS A 200 -2.74 13.60 14.23
C LYS A 200 -1.77 14.53 13.53
N GLU A 201 -1.23 14.07 12.40
CA GLU A 201 -0.20 14.79 11.68
C GLU A 201 -0.11 14.30 10.24
N ILE A 202 0.05 15.22 9.30
CA ILE A 202 0.65 14.99 7.99
C ILE A 202 1.85 15.91 7.91
N ARG A 203 3.04 15.36 7.66
CA ARG A 203 4.26 16.15 7.63
C ARG A 203 5.16 15.70 6.50
N PHE A 204 5.71 16.67 5.77
CA PHE A 204 6.82 16.42 4.85
C PHE A 204 8.13 16.40 5.64
N ARG A 205 8.92 15.37 5.39
CA ARG A 205 10.24 15.21 6.00
C ARG A 205 11.32 15.72 5.06
N GLU A 206 12.47 16.04 5.60
CA GLU A 206 13.66 16.27 4.78
C GLU A 206 14.13 14.95 4.18
N VAL A 207 14.65 15.03 2.95
CA VAL A 207 15.19 13.84 2.26
C VAL A 207 16.39 13.32 3.04
N SER A 208 16.31 12.09 3.51
CA SER A 208 17.41 11.43 4.19
C SER A 208 18.59 11.24 3.22
N SER A 209 19.82 11.39 3.73
CA SER A 209 21.05 11.12 2.98
C SER A 209 21.21 9.64 2.54
N SER A 210 20.30 8.77 2.98
CA SER A 210 20.29 7.36 2.59
C SER A 210 19.75 7.11 1.17
N TYR A 211 19.08 8.09 0.56
CA TYR A 211 18.65 7.95 -0.83
C TYR A 211 19.87 8.06 -1.77
N ASP A 212 19.97 7.09 -2.66
CA ASP A 212 21.10 7.02 -3.59
C ASP A 212 21.14 8.25 -4.51
N SER A 213 22.10 9.12 -4.27
CA SER A 213 22.29 10.35 -5.05
C SER A 213 22.64 10.08 -6.53
N SER A 214 23.03 8.84 -6.88
CA SER A 214 23.35 8.46 -8.26
C SER A 214 22.14 8.58 -9.19
N PHE A 215 20.93 8.42 -8.67
CA PHE A 215 19.67 8.54 -9.41
C PHE A 215 18.97 9.90 -9.26
N ALA A 216 19.57 10.85 -8.54
CA ALA A 216 18.99 12.19 -8.31
C ALA A 216 18.71 12.98 -9.59
N HIS A 217 19.29 12.58 -10.71
CA HIS A 217 19.02 13.16 -12.03
C HIS A 217 17.74 12.59 -12.69
N LEU A 218 17.22 11.45 -12.21
CA LEU A 218 16.06 10.79 -12.77
C LEU A 218 14.77 11.10 -12.00
N TYR A 219 14.88 11.23 -10.67
CA TYR A 219 13.70 11.48 -9.83
C TYR A 219 14.06 12.26 -8.56
N THR A 220 13.04 12.85 -7.98
CA THR A 220 13.09 13.45 -6.65
C THR A 220 12.18 12.64 -5.72
N VAL A 221 12.58 12.50 -4.46
CA VAL A 221 11.78 11.80 -3.46
C VAL A 221 11.13 12.83 -2.55
N VAL A 222 9.82 12.72 -2.34
CA VAL A 222 9.06 13.55 -1.41
C VAL A 222 8.64 12.69 -0.22
N PRO A 223 9.43 12.68 0.87
CA PRO A 223 9.10 11.87 2.04
C PRO A 223 8.00 12.52 2.86
N VAL A 224 7.02 11.72 3.26
CA VAL A 224 5.86 12.16 4.01
C VAL A 224 5.56 11.20 5.16
N THR A 225 5.11 11.74 6.29
CA THR A 225 4.62 10.99 7.44
C THR A 225 3.13 11.26 7.60
N LEU A 226 2.35 10.20 7.73
CA LEU A 226 0.93 10.23 8.08
C LEU A 226 0.76 9.61 9.47
N ALA A 227 0.27 10.38 10.44
CA ALA A 227 -0.09 9.87 11.77
C ALA A 227 -1.59 10.00 12.00
N VAL A 228 -2.24 8.88 12.30
CA VAL A 228 -3.68 8.77 12.51
C VAL A 228 -4.02 7.98 13.77
N GLU A 229 -5.21 8.21 14.31
CA GLU A 229 -5.86 7.33 15.27
C GLU A 229 -6.99 6.59 14.55
N LEU A 230 -7.00 5.29 14.67
CA LEU A 230 -8.03 4.44 14.07
C LEU A 230 -8.34 3.23 14.94
N ARG A 231 -9.46 2.57 14.66
CA ARG A 231 -9.76 1.27 15.29
C ARG A 231 -8.78 0.22 14.79
N ALA A 232 -8.34 -0.65 15.70
CA ALA A 232 -7.31 -1.66 15.41
C ALA A 232 -7.69 -2.63 14.27
N ASP A 233 -8.98 -2.92 14.11
CA ASP A 233 -9.51 -3.78 13.03
C ASP A 233 -9.47 -3.13 11.64
N CYS A 234 -9.21 -1.82 11.55
CA CYS A 234 -9.23 -1.07 10.31
C CYS A 234 -7.85 -0.77 9.71
N ILE A 235 -6.77 -1.27 10.31
CA ILE A 235 -5.41 -1.01 9.82
C ILE A 235 -5.17 -1.56 8.40
N GLU A 236 -5.71 -2.73 8.10
CA GLU A 236 -5.59 -3.35 6.78
C GLU A 236 -6.26 -2.48 5.69
N PHE A 237 -7.41 -1.89 6.01
CA PHE A 237 -8.11 -0.98 5.10
C PHE A 237 -7.29 0.29 4.85
N LEU A 238 -6.66 0.84 5.90
CA LEU A 238 -5.79 2.01 5.75
C LEU A 238 -4.62 1.70 4.79
N LEU A 239 -3.94 0.57 4.99
CA LEU A 239 -2.82 0.17 4.14
C LEU A 239 -3.29 -0.10 2.70
N TYR A 240 -4.42 -0.76 2.55
CA TYR A 240 -5.02 -1.01 1.24
C TYR A 240 -5.35 0.29 0.49
N GLU A 241 -5.97 1.27 1.15
CA GLU A 241 -6.31 2.56 0.54
C GLU A 241 -5.07 3.38 0.17
N ILE A 242 -3.99 3.32 0.99
CA ILE A 242 -2.70 3.95 0.64
C ILE A 242 -2.11 3.33 -0.63
N LEU A 243 -2.11 2.00 -0.73
CA LEU A 243 -1.54 1.29 -1.89
C LEU A 243 -2.39 1.46 -3.16
N ARG A 244 -3.70 1.72 -2.98
CA ARG A 244 -4.64 1.95 -4.08
C ARG A 244 -4.70 3.42 -4.51
N SER A 245 -4.09 4.32 -3.78
CA SER A 245 -4.10 5.76 -4.07
C SER A 245 -3.61 6.05 -5.49
N ASP A 246 -4.23 7.06 -6.14
CA ASP A 246 -3.81 7.52 -7.46
C ASP A 246 -2.36 8.01 -7.44
N ILE A 247 -1.93 8.64 -6.34
CA ILE A 247 -0.53 8.96 -6.09
C ILE A 247 0.12 7.75 -5.42
N PRO A 248 1.15 7.16 -6.06
CA PRO A 248 1.80 5.96 -5.54
C PRO A 248 2.69 6.28 -4.34
N PHE A 249 2.26 5.82 -3.19
CA PHE A 249 3.06 5.88 -1.97
C PHE A 249 3.91 4.61 -1.83
N VAL A 250 5.18 4.80 -1.51
CA VAL A 250 6.08 3.71 -1.12
C VAL A 250 6.23 3.79 0.41
N ILE A 251 5.75 2.77 1.10
CA ILE A 251 5.79 2.71 2.57
C ILE A 251 7.19 2.30 3.00
N GLU A 252 7.85 3.12 3.82
CA GLU A 252 9.15 2.83 4.42
C GLU A 252 9.02 2.15 5.78
N GLY A 253 8.03 2.59 6.57
CA GLY A 253 7.87 2.11 7.93
C GLY A 253 6.46 2.34 8.46
N ILE A 254 6.08 1.49 9.40
CA ILE A 254 4.80 1.57 10.11
C ILE A 254 5.10 1.44 11.60
N SER A 255 4.63 2.40 12.39
CA SER A 255 4.69 2.37 13.84
C SER A 255 3.27 2.34 14.40
N ILE A 256 3.01 1.41 15.30
CA ILE A 256 1.71 1.22 15.95
C ILE A 256 1.88 1.43 17.43
N VAL A 257 1.08 2.34 18.02
CA VAL A 257 1.12 2.66 19.44
C VAL A 257 -0.29 2.54 20.02
N SER A 258 -0.42 1.85 21.14
CA SER A 258 -1.70 1.83 21.88
C SER A 258 -2.00 3.23 22.43
N THR A 259 -3.21 3.72 22.19
CA THR A 259 -3.69 4.99 22.72
C THR A 259 -4.36 4.86 24.10
N ASP A 260 -4.57 3.63 24.58
CA ASP A 260 -5.14 3.39 25.89
C ASP A 260 -4.19 3.81 27.02
N LYS A 261 -4.33 5.05 27.46
CA LYS A 261 -3.60 5.61 28.61
C LYS A 261 -4.04 5.00 29.96
N ASN A 262 -5.01 4.10 29.98
CA ASN A 262 -5.59 3.56 31.21
C ASN A 262 -5.00 2.23 31.69
N LEU A 263 -3.92 1.75 31.11
CA LEU A 263 -3.12 0.70 31.74
C LEU A 263 -2.07 1.36 32.64
N ASN A 264 -2.50 1.91 33.77
CA ASN A 264 -1.63 2.15 34.91
C ASN A 264 -1.29 0.78 35.54
N PRO A 265 -0.09 0.22 35.36
CA PRO A 265 0.32 -1.00 36.07
C PRO A 265 0.80 -0.60 37.46
N GLY A 266 -0.11 -0.28 38.35
CA GLY A 266 0.33 0.02 39.70
C GLY A 266 -0.66 0.83 40.55
N SER A 267 -1.84 0.32 40.77
CA SER A 267 -2.59 0.63 41.99
C SER A 267 -3.20 -0.67 42.52
N PRO A 268 -2.65 -1.25 43.56
CA PRO A 268 -3.31 -2.36 44.26
C PRO A 268 -4.33 -1.75 45.23
N GLY A 269 -5.58 -2.05 45.05
CA GLY A 269 -6.59 -1.88 46.08
C GLY A 269 -7.68 -0.86 45.75
N GLU A 270 -8.78 -1.38 45.29
CA GLU A 270 -10.07 -1.22 46.01
C GLU A 270 -11.12 -2.05 45.28
N ASP A 271 -11.54 -3.08 46.03
CA ASP A 271 -12.69 -3.92 45.73
C ASP A 271 -13.94 -3.04 45.71
N GLU A 272 -14.59 -2.93 44.56
CA GLU A 272 -16.01 -2.59 44.57
C GLU A 272 -16.75 -3.36 43.48
N ASN A 273 -17.53 -4.35 43.95
CA ASN A 273 -18.57 -5.07 43.24
C ASN A 273 -19.51 -4.12 42.51
N ILE A 274 -19.39 -4.04 41.20
CA ILE A 274 -20.53 -3.65 40.39
C ILE A 274 -20.72 -4.68 39.28
N LEU A 275 -21.54 -5.68 39.60
CA LEU A 275 -22.22 -6.54 38.63
C LEU A 275 -23.24 -5.70 37.85
N ILE A 276 -22.80 -5.08 36.77
CA ILE A 276 -23.71 -4.65 35.72
C ILE A 276 -23.44 -5.52 34.51
N ARG A 277 -24.29 -6.53 34.41
CA ARG A 277 -24.33 -7.46 33.27
C ARG A 277 -25.13 -6.79 32.15
N ASP A 278 -24.51 -5.85 31.44
CA ASP A 278 -25.06 -5.37 30.18
C ASP A 278 -24.70 -6.34 29.05
N THR A 279 -25.70 -7.10 28.64
CA THR A 279 -25.67 -8.11 27.59
C THR A 279 -25.77 -7.52 26.17
N ASN A 280 -25.06 -6.44 25.88
CA ASN A 280 -24.81 -5.96 24.55
C ASN A 280 -23.31 -5.78 24.33
N HIS A 281 -22.61 -6.92 24.14
CA HIS A 281 -21.23 -6.88 23.66
C HIS A 281 -21.21 -6.42 22.20
N SER A 282 -21.36 -5.13 21.96
CA SER A 282 -20.72 -4.53 20.80
C SER A 282 -19.23 -4.66 21.02
N VAL A 283 -18.55 -5.50 20.23
CA VAL A 283 -17.10 -5.65 20.27
C VAL A 283 -16.51 -4.28 19.95
N SER A 284 -16.15 -3.52 21.00
CA SER A 284 -15.48 -2.24 20.85
C SER A 284 -14.00 -2.55 20.61
N TYR A 285 -13.56 -2.41 19.37
CA TYR A 285 -12.15 -2.51 19.04
C TYR A 285 -11.38 -1.32 19.63
N PRO A 286 -10.19 -1.56 20.21
CA PRO A 286 -9.37 -0.49 20.77
C PRO A 286 -8.95 0.50 19.68
N VAL A 287 -8.86 1.78 20.05
CA VAL A 287 -8.29 2.80 19.20
C VAL A 287 -6.78 2.78 19.34
N ILE A 288 -6.09 2.72 18.24
CA ILE A 288 -4.62 2.72 18.15
C ILE A 288 -4.12 3.95 17.39
N GLY A 289 -2.95 4.41 17.75
CA GLY A 289 -2.19 5.38 16.95
C GLY A 289 -1.34 4.66 15.93
N VAL A 290 -1.47 5.02 14.66
CA VAL A 290 -0.65 4.47 13.57
C VAL A 290 0.09 5.62 12.91
N THR A 291 1.40 5.46 12.81
CA THR A 291 2.27 6.38 12.06
C THR A 291 2.86 5.63 10.89
N ILE A 292 2.66 6.15 9.69
CA ILE A 292 3.16 5.60 8.45
C ILE A 292 4.15 6.57 7.86
N ASP A 293 5.38 6.11 7.71
CA ASP A 293 6.42 6.79 6.97
C ASP A 293 6.42 6.27 5.53
N ALA A 294 6.24 7.18 4.60
CA ALA A 294 6.17 6.86 3.17
C ALA A 294 6.89 7.93 2.35
N TYR A 295 7.09 7.66 1.09
CA TYR A 295 7.54 8.66 0.14
C TYR A 295 6.80 8.53 -1.19
N VAL A 296 6.75 9.65 -1.91
CA VAL A 296 6.28 9.74 -3.28
C VAL A 296 7.50 9.97 -4.18
N ILE A 297 7.55 9.27 -5.29
CA ILE A 297 8.58 9.48 -6.30
C ILE A 297 8.05 10.48 -7.33
N ASP A 298 8.76 11.57 -7.49
CA ASP A 298 8.52 12.63 -8.48
C ASP A 298 9.60 12.52 -9.56
N TYR A 299 9.25 11.98 -10.73
CA TYR A 299 10.21 11.77 -11.81
C TYR A 299 10.51 13.10 -12.51
N LYS A 300 11.77 13.30 -12.83
CA LYS A 300 12.21 14.44 -13.65
C LYS A 300 12.07 14.07 -15.10
N THR A 301 11.10 14.65 -15.77
CA THR A 301 10.89 14.52 -17.24
C THR A 301 11.79 15.43 -18.04
#